data_e3202d1210e95fc328258bd2c097dc73
#
_entry.id   e3202d1210e95fc328258bd2c097dc73
#
_cell.length_a   1.000
_cell.length_b   1.000
_cell.length_c   1.000
_cell.angle_alpha   90.00
_cell.angle_beta   90.00
_cell.angle_gamma   90.00
#
_symmetry.space_group_name_H-M   'P 1'
#
loop_
_entity.id
_entity.type
_entity.pdbx_description
1 polymer ?
#
loop_
_entity_poly.entity_id
_entity_poly.type
_entity_poly.pdbx_seq_one_letter_code
_entity_poly.pdbx_strand_id
1 'polypeptide(L)'
;MANVTYSDIKELVDLIDRRAPGVKVLISVAPDDVAFVSLIEVPPTQRGYGLGQRALNLICQTADARDWKLRLHPSGDLGSDYDRLVAWYSASGFVLDGPSRAATMSRSPEVIDHWAAA
;
A
#
# COMPACT_ATOMS: atom_id res chain seq x y z
N MET A 1 16.30 4.15 -6.13
CA MET A 1 14.88 4.44 -5.84
C MET A 1 14.68 5.95 -5.76
N ALA A 2 13.56 6.41 -6.28
CA ALA A 2 13.21 7.82 -6.22
C ALA A 2 12.82 8.22 -4.79
N ASN A 3 13.11 9.47 -4.42
CA ASN A 3 12.68 10.00 -3.14
C ASN A 3 11.16 10.20 -3.15
N VAL A 4 10.53 9.82 -2.04
CA VAL A 4 9.11 10.06 -1.84
C VAL A 4 8.96 11.41 -1.16
N THR A 5 8.20 12.33 -1.76
CA THR A 5 7.95 13.64 -1.17
C THR A 5 6.53 13.74 -0.64
N TYR A 6 6.30 14.72 0.23
CA TYR A 6 4.96 14.99 0.76
C TYR A 6 3.97 15.33 -0.37
N SER A 7 4.40 16.09 -1.37
CA SER A 7 3.56 16.41 -2.53
C SER A 7 3.16 15.17 -3.31
N ASP A 8 4.06 14.22 -3.48
CA ASP A 8 3.78 12.95 -4.17
C ASP A 8 2.71 12.15 -3.43
N ILE A 9 2.81 12.10 -2.10
CA ILE A 9 1.83 11.40 -1.27
C ILE A 9 0.46 12.09 -1.38
N LYS A 10 0.43 13.41 -1.34
CA LYS A 10 -0.82 14.15 -1.47
C LYS A 10 -1.49 13.89 -2.82
N GLU A 11 -0.74 13.86 -3.90
CA GLU A 11 -1.27 13.51 -5.22
C GLU A 11 -1.89 12.11 -5.23
N LEU A 12 -1.22 11.14 -4.60
CA LEU A 12 -1.73 9.78 -4.51
C LEU A 12 -3.00 9.72 -3.68
N VAL A 13 -3.04 10.37 -2.52
CA VAL A 13 -4.23 10.40 -1.67
C VAL A 13 -5.40 11.04 -2.40
N ASP A 14 -5.17 12.14 -3.12
CA ASP A 14 -6.21 12.80 -3.91
C ASP A 14 -6.72 11.88 -5.03
N LEU A 15 -5.82 11.13 -5.66
CA LEU A 15 -6.20 10.14 -6.68
C LEU A 15 -7.09 9.04 -6.09
N ILE A 16 -6.73 8.54 -4.90
CA ILE A 16 -7.52 7.53 -4.21
C ILE A 16 -8.91 8.06 -3.87
N ASP A 17 -9.00 9.30 -3.39
CA ASP A 17 -10.28 9.94 -3.09
C ASP A 17 -11.20 9.99 -4.31
N ARG A 18 -10.63 10.18 -5.49
CA ARG A 18 -11.40 10.22 -6.74
C ARG A 18 -11.78 8.85 -7.26
N ARG A 19 -10.91 7.85 -7.09
CA ARG A 19 -11.07 6.52 -7.68
C ARG A 19 -11.68 5.51 -6.75
N ALA A 20 -11.51 5.71 -5.45
CA ALA A 20 -12.07 4.85 -4.41
C ALA A 20 -12.72 5.75 -3.33
N PRO A 21 -13.80 6.44 -3.66
CA PRO A 21 -14.40 7.42 -2.77
C PRO A 21 -14.85 6.79 -1.45
N GLY A 22 -14.55 7.48 -0.35
CA GLY A 22 -14.88 7.01 1.00
C GLY A 22 -13.78 6.19 1.67
N VAL A 23 -12.82 5.68 0.93
CA VAL A 23 -11.68 4.98 1.53
C VAL A 23 -10.72 5.98 2.14
N LYS A 24 -10.40 5.75 3.41
CA LYS A 24 -9.42 6.57 4.11
C LYS A 24 -8.05 5.92 4.04
N VAL A 25 -7.06 6.69 3.60
CA VAL A 25 -5.68 6.23 3.48
C VAL A 25 -4.77 7.22 4.18
N LEU A 26 -3.88 6.71 5.02
CA LEU A 26 -2.84 7.50 5.65
C LEU A 26 -1.48 6.96 5.21
N ILE A 27 -0.71 7.81 4.55
CA ILE A 27 0.62 7.47 4.05
C ILE A 27 1.57 8.57 4.52
N SER A 28 2.76 8.17 4.97
CA SER A 28 3.80 9.08 5.41
C SER A 28 5.13 8.73 4.77
N VAL A 29 6.08 9.65 4.83
CA VAL A 29 7.45 9.40 4.39
C VAL A 29 8.25 8.93 5.60
N ALA A 30 8.79 7.71 5.53
CA ALA A 30 9.67 7.19 6.55
C ALA A 30 11.07 7.84 6.43
N PRO A 31 11.90 7.81 7.51
CA PRO A 31 13.23 8.44 7.47
C PRO A 31 14.17 7.91 6.39
N ASP A 32 13.92 6.70 5.88
CA ASP A 32 14.71 6.07 4.83
C ASP A 32 14.09 6.27 3.43
N ASP A 33 13.27 7.30 3.26
CA ASP A 33 12.59 7.65 2.00
C ASP A 33 11.65 6.58 1.48
N VAL A 34 11.14 5.73 2.38
CA VAL A 34 10.13 4.72 2.07
C VAL A 34 8.76 5.32 2.32
N ALA A 35 7.80 5.05 1.46
CA ALA A 35 6.41 5.43 1.70
C ALA A 35 5.79 4.42 2.68
N PHE A 36 5.39 4.90 3.85
CA PHE A 36 4.80 4.07 4.90
C PHE A 36 3.29 4.22 4.89
N VAL A 37 2.59 3.11 4.62
CA VAL A 37 1.13 3.06 4.61
C VAL A 37 0.65 2.70 6.02
N SER A 38 0.12 3.68 6.72
CA SER A 38 -0.33 3.50 8.11
C SER A 38 -1.75 2.97 8.20
N LEU A 39 -2.60 3.28 7.22
CA LEU A 39 -4.01 2.95 7.28
C LEU A 39 -4.60 2.87 5.88
N ILE A 40 -5.39 1.82 5.65
CA ILE A 40 -6.36 1.74 4.56
C ILE A 40 -7.67 1.32 5.21
N GLU A 41 -8.64 2.22 5.27
CA GLU A 41 -9.91 1.96 5.96
C GLU A 41 -11.07 2.16 4.99
N VAL A 42 -11.91 1.14 4.89
CA VAL A 42 -13.15 1.19 4.11
C VAL A 42 -14.30 1.32 5.11
N PRO A 43 -15.16 2.35 4.98
CA PRO A 43 -16.31 2.49 5.87
C PRO A 43 -17.19 1.23 5.85
N PRO A 44 -17.78 0.82 6.99
CA PRO A 44 -18.59 -0.39 7.05
C PRO A 44 -19.72 -0.44 6.02
N THR A 45 -20.30 0.70 5.69
CA THR A 45 -21.39 0.80 4.71
C THR A 45 -20.94 0.59 3.27
N GLN A 46 -19.62 0.63 3.03
CA GLN A 46 -19.03 0.53 1.69
C GLN A 46 -18.17 -0.70 1.51
N ARG A 47 -18.15 -1.59 2.49
CA ARG A 47 -17.40 -2.85 2.40
C ARG A 47 -18.09 -3.82 1.44
N GLY A 48 -17.28 -4.65 0.80
CA GLY A 48 -17.78 -5.66 -0.16
C GLY A 48 -17.84 -5.17 -1.60
N TYR A 49 -17.50 -3.92 -1.88
CA TYR A 49 -17.49 -3.36 -3.25
C TYR A 49 -16.11 -3.29 -3.87
N GLY A 50 -15.09 -3.87 -3.23
CA GLY A 50 -13.72 -3.89 -3.76
C GLY A 50 -12.98 -2.56 -3.64
N LEU A 51 -13.46 -1.62 -2.84
CA LEU A 51 -12.84 -0.30 -2.72
C LEU A 51 -11.46 -0.36 -2.06
N GLY A 52 -11.29 -1.21 -1.04
CA GLY A 52 -9.98 -1.40 -0.39
C GLY A 52 -8.95 -1.95 -1.37
N GLN A 53 -9.33 -2.94 -2.18
CA GLN A 53 -8.46 -3.49 -3.21
C GLN A 53 -8.12 -2.46 -4.27
N ARG A 54 -9.09 -1.64 -4.66
CA ARG A 54 -8.85 -0.56 -5.62
C ARG A 54 -7.84 0.46 -5.08
N ALA A 55 -7.99 0.85 -3.82
CA ALA A 55 -7.03 1.77 -3.18
C ALA A 55 -5.64 1.16 -3.12
N LEU A 56 -5.51 -0.09 -2.70
CA LEU A 56 -4.22 -0.78 -2.65
C LEU A 56 -3.58 -0.91 -4.03
N ASN A 57 -4.37 -1.22 -5.05
CA ASN A 57 -3.88 -1.28 -6.43
C ASN A 57 -3.34 0.07 -6.90
N LEU A 58 -4.02 1.16 -6.57
CA LEU A 58 -3.56 2.51 -6.93
C LEU A 58 -2.25 2.86 -6.23
N ILE A 59 -2.11 2.49 -4.95
CA ILE A 59 -0.87 2.68 -4.20
C ILE A 59 0.27 1.92 -4.86
N CYS A 60 0.07 0.65 -5.17
CA CYS A 60 1.09 -0.20 -5.79
C CYS A 60 1.45 0.27 -7.20
N GLN A 61 0.48 0.64 -8.01
CA GLN A 61 0.71 1.14 -9.37
C GLN A 61 1.52 2.44 -9.34
N THR A 62 1.18 3.34 -8.43
CA THR A 62 1.92 4.60 -8.27
C THR A 62 3.35 4.33 -7.82
N ALA A 63 3.53 3.43 -6.85
CA ALA A 63 4.85 3.06 -6.38
C ALA A 63 5.71 2.46 -7.50
N ASP A 64 5.13 1.61 -8.33
CA ASP A 64 5.85 1.02 -9.46
C ASP A 64 6.23 2.07 -10.51
N ALA A 65 5.31 2.97 -10.83
CA ALA A 65 5.55 4.02 -11.81
C ALA A 65 6.59 5.05 -11.34
N ARG A 66 6.68 5.29 -10.04
CA ARG A 66 7.58 6.29 -9.45
C ARG A 66 8.81 5.68 -8.77
N ASP A 67 8.95 4.37 -8.83
CA ASP A 67 10.08 3.64 -8.25
C ASP A 67 10.15 3.81 -6.72
N TRP A 68 9.02 3.70 -6.05
CA TRP A 68 8.93 3.80 -4.60
C TRP A 68 8.93 2.44 -3.93
N LYS A 69 9.67 2.33 -2.84
CA LYS A 69 9.50 1.22 -1.90
C LYS A 69 8.37 1.56 -0.94
N LEU A 70 7.53 0.59 -0.67
CA LEU A 70 6.40 0.71 0.27
C LEU A 70 6.69 -0.13 1.51
N ARG A 71 6.20 0.34 2.65
CA ARG A 71 6.24 -0.40 3.90
C ARG A 71 4.94 -0.20 4.66
N LEU A 72 4.50 -1.23 5.34
CA LEU A 72 3.33 -1.16 6.21
C LEU A 72 3.47 -2.16 7.35
N HIS A 73 2.62 -2.02 8.36
CA HIS A 73 2.47 -3.02 9.41
C HIS A 73 1.10 -3.67 9.27
N PRO A 74 1.02 -5.00 9.09
CA PRO A 74 -0.27 -5.68 8.95
C PRO A 74 -0.92 -5.81 10.32
N SER A 75 -1.50 -4.74 10.80
CA SER A 75 -2.11 -4.66 12.11
C SER A 75 -3.49 -5.30 12.08
N GLY A 76 -3.76 -6.20 13.04
CA GLY A 76 -5.08 -6.78 13.22
C GLY A 76 -6.08 -5.88 13.93
N ASP A 77 -5.79 -4.59 14.05
CA ASP A 77 -6.68 -3.62 14.67
C ASP A 77 -8.00 -3.51 13.89
N LEU A 78 -9.02 -3.00 14.53
CA LEU A 78 -10.35 -2.80 13.94
C LEU A 78 -11.04 -4.12 13.52
N GLY A 79 -10.71 -5.22 14.19
CA GLY A 79 -11.36 -6.52 13.96
C GLY A 79 -10.85 -7.27 12.75
N SER A 80 -9.78 -6.83 12.12
CA SER A 80 -9.16 -7.56 11.02
C SER A 80 -8.28 -8.68 11.54
N ASP A 81 -8.28 -9.80 10.83
CA ASP A 81 -7.43 -10.95 11.13
C ASP A 81 -6.03 -10.70 10.58
N TYR A 82 -5.01 -10.84 11.42
CA TYR A 82 -3.61 -10.65 11.04
C TYR A 82 -3.22 -11.54 9.84
N ASP A 83 -3.53 -12.83 9.91
CA ASP A 83 -3.15 -13.77 8.86
C ASP A 83 -3.82 -13.42 7.53
N ARG A 84 -5.06 -12.98 7.60
CA ARG A 84 -5.81 -12.54 6.43
C ARG A 84 -5.22 -11.28 5.81
N LEU A 85 -4.80 -10.34 6.64
CA LEU A 85 -4.13 -9.12 6.17
C LEU A 85 -2.78 -9.44 5.52
N VAL A 86 -1.99 -10.31 6.13
CA VAL A 86 -0.70 -10.73 5.55
C VAL A 86 -0.94 -11.38 4.19
N ALA A 87 -1.93 -12.25 4.06
CA ALA A 87 -2.24 -12.88 2.78
C ALA A 87 -2.68 -11.86 1.74
N TRP A 88 -3.49 -10.88 2.14
CA TRP A 88 -3.98 -9.84 1.25
C TRP A 88 -2.84 -8.96 0.71
N TYR A 89 -1.97 -8.50 1.61
CA TYR A 89 -0.83 -7.70 1.21
C TYR A 89 0.19 -8.51 0.40
N SER A 90 0.42 -9.78 0.78
CA SER A 90 1.33 -10.66 0.03
C SER A 90 0.90 -10.84 -1.42
N ALA A 91 -0.41 -10.92 -1.66
CA ALA A 91 -0.94 -11.02 -3.01
C ALA A 91 -0.62 -9.77 -3.87
N SER A 92 -0.31 -8.65 -3.23
CA SER A 92 0.08 -7.41 -3.91
C SER A 92 1.60 -7.21 -3.96
N GLY A 93 2.38 -8.20 -3.55
CA GLY A 93 3.84 -8.17 -3.64
C GLY A 93 4.57 -7.75 -2.37
N PHE A 94 3.86 -7.56 -1.27
CA PHE A 94 4.50 -7.29 0.01
C PHE A 94 5.09 -8.56 0.61
N VAL A 95 6.20 -8.43 1.31
CA VAL A 95 6.91 -9.53 1.96
C VAL A 95 7.16 -9.16 3.42
N LEU A 96 6.95 -10.11 4.33
CA LEU A 96 7.26 -9.90 5.74
C LEU A 96 8.75 -9.67 5.92
N ASP A 97 9.10 -8.65 6.71
CA ASP A 97 10.49 -8.28 6.98
C ASP A 97 11.10 -9.14 8.10
N GLY A 98 10.30 -9.91 8.82
CA GLY A 98 10.76 -10.79 9.86
C GLY A 98 9.68 -11.75 10.33
N PRO A 99 10.01 -12.71 11.22
CA PRO A 99 9.06 -13.75 11.65
C PRO A 99 8.09 -13.30 12.73
N SER A 100 8.35 -12.20 13.41
CA SER A 100 7.51 -11.69 14.49
C SER A 100 6.25 -11.03 13.93
N ARG A 101 5.15 -11.11 14.68
CA ARG A 101 3.93 -10.35 14.37
C ARG A 101 4.13 -8.84 14.48
N ALA A 102 5.21 -8.39 15.12
CA ALA A 102 5.57 -6.98 15.16
C ALA A 102 6.33 -6.53 13.91
N ALA A 103 6.72 -7.46 13.03
CA ALA A 103 7.45 -7.12 11.81
C ALA A 103 6.56 -6.38 10.81
N THR A 104 7.18 -5.45 10.10
CA THR A 104 6.54 -4.77 8.98
C THR A 104 6.54 -5.66 7.74
N MET A 105 5.81 -5.24 6.72
CA MET A 105 5.89 -5.81 5.37
C MET A 105 6.42 -4.73 4.43
N SER A 106 7.26 -5.13 3.49
CA SER A 106 7.84 -4.22 2.51
C SER A 106 7.57 -4.72 1.10
N ARG A 107 7.44 -3.78 0.18
CA ARG A 107 7.27 -4.05 -1.23
C ARG A 107 8.22 -3.16 -2.02
N SER A 108 9.09 -3.77 -2.80
CA SER A 108 9.93 -3.05 -3.74
C SER A 108 9.16 -2.75 -5.01
N PRO A 109 9.46 -1.63 -5.70
CA PRO A 109 8.79 -1.31 -6.94
C PRO A 109 9.04 -2.42 -7.96
N GLU A 110 7.98 -2.80 -8.68
CA GLU A 110 8.09 -3.77 -9.74
C GLU A 110 8.65 -3.06 -10.96
N VAL A 111 9.78 -3.55 -11.44
CA VAL A 111 10.36 -3.04 -12.68
C VAL A 111 9.64 -3.71 -13.83
N ILE A 112 8.87 -2.93 -14.56
CA ILE A 112 8.26 -3.43 -15.79
C ILE A 112 9.38 -3.49 -16.82
N ASP A 113 9.97 -4.66 -16.94
CA ASP A 113 11.02 -4.90 -17.92
C ASP A 113 10.36 -5.31 -19.23
N HIS A 114 10.18 -4.35 -20.10
CA HIS A 114 9.59 -4.59 -21.43
C HIS A 114 10.43 -5.55 -22.27
N TRP A 115 11.68 -5.69 -21.92
CA TRP A 115 12.59 -6.63 -22.59
C TRP A 115 12.24 -8.07 -22.28
N ALA A 116 11.90 -8.34 -21.02
CA ALA A 116 11.54 -9.69 -20.61
C ALA A 116 10.20 -10.12 -21.18
N ALA A 117 9.34 -9.15 -21.50
CA ALA A 117 8.02 -9.40 -22.06
C ALA A 117 8.05 -9.60 -23.58
N ALA A 118 9.12 -9.23 -24.19
CA ALA A 118 9.26 -9.35 -25.65
C ALA A 118 9.67 -10.79 -26.10
#